data_1da0bafe55b6dcb13a21b458dc5e4384
#
_entry.id   1da0bafe55b6dcb13a21b458dc5e4384
#
_cell.length_a   1.000
_cell.length_b   1.000
_cell.length_c   1.000
_cell.angle_alpha   90.00
_cell.angle_beta   90.00
_cell.angle_gamma   90.00
#
_symmetry.space_group_name_H-M   'P 1'
#
loop_
_entity.id
_entity.type
_entity.pdbx_description
1 polymer ?
#
loop_
_entity_poly.entity_id
_entity_poly.type
_entity_poly.pdbx_seq_one_letter_code
_entity_poly.pdbx_strand_id
1 'polypeptide(L)'
;PGLADTHVHFRDPGFTYKEDIDTGAAAAAKGGFTQIVLMANTKPSVDNRDTLSYVLEKGKKTGIHINSCANVTVKMEGKELTPMEELAGAGAAGFTDDGIPLMDEALVKEAMECAKRLNKPISFHEENPALIANNGINGGKAAEFYQIKGSPREAEIDLVKRDLELALLTGAEVVIQHISAKESIELLRKAKENGAHVHGEATPHHFSLTQDAVIQKGTMAKMNPPLREEEDRLAIIEGLRDGTIDLIATDHAPHSREEKEKPVTEAPSGIIGLETSLSLGIRELVQKGYLTYPQLIHRMSSAPCKLYGLEGGKMAVGMSADLVLFHPEETWTVSSFLSKSSNSPFMGEELPGVVYYTICGGKIVYQKEESSLKQPEKKGQ
;
A
#
# COMPACT_ATOMS: atom_id res chain seq x y z
N PRO A 1 16.08 10.39 0.77
CA PRO A 1 16.17 8.93 0.78
C PRO A 1 15.28 8.32 -0.29
N GLY A 2 15.55 7.04 -0.67
CA GLY A 2 14.65 6.23 -1.46
C GLY A 2 13.33 6.01 -0.74
N LEU A 3 12.25 5.78 -1.50
CA LEU A 3 10.93 5.55 -0.94
C LEU A 3 10.80 4.13 -0.39
N ALA A 4 9.88 3.94 0.53
CA ALA A 4 9.53 2.66 1.14
C ALA A 4 8.02 2.47 1.10
N ASP A 5 7.56 1.29 0.68
CA ASP A 5 6.16 0.92 0.66
C ASP A 5 5.94 -0.36 1.48
N THR A 6 5.06 -0.28 2.44
CA THR A 6 4.81 -1.35 3.41
C THR A 6 3.57 -2.18 3.11
N HIS A 7 2.91 -1.95 1.95
CA HIS A 7 1.70 -2.63 1.57
C HIS A 7 1.66 -2.87 0.05
N VAL A 8 2.21 -4.01 -0.39
CA VAL A 8 2.38 -4.32 -1.81
C VAL A 8 2.12 -5.79 -2.11
N HIS A 9 1.46 -6.07 -3.26
CA HIS A 9 1.15 -7.41 -3.72
C HIS A 9 1.91 -7.75 -5.02
N PHE A 10 3.00 -8.47 -4.94
CA PHE A 10 3.70 -8.95 -6.15
C PHE A 10 3.19 -10.30 -6.67
N ARG A 11 2.14 -10.84 -6.04
CA ARG A 11 1.42 -12.02 -6.54
C ARG A 11 2.27 -13.29 -6.72
N ASP A 12 3.48 -13.31 -6.24
CA ASP A 12 4.48 -14.37 -6.39
C ASP A 12 4.88 -14.91 -5.00
N PRO A 13 4.67 -16.18 -4.75
CA PRO A 13 4.27 -17.27 -5.65
C PRO A 13 2.76 -17.32 -5.99
N GLY A 14 2.45 -18.00 -7.08
CA GLY A 14 1.12 -18.55 -7.39
C GLY A 14 0.27 -17.77 -8.39
N PHE A 15 0.42 -16.44 -8.49
CA PHE A 15 -0.37 -15.59 -9.39
C PHE A 15 0.51 -14.76 -10.32
N THR A 16 1.65 -15.32 -10.74
CA THR A 16 2.69 -14.64 -11.52
C THR A 16 2.24 -14.16 -12.90
N TYR A 17 1.06 -14.55 -13.35
CA TYR A 17 0.43 -14.01 -14.55
C TYR A 17 -0.04 -12.56 -14.38
N LYS A 18 -0.33 -12.13 -13.15
CA LYS A 18 -0.72 -10.75 -12.82
C LYS A 18 0.49 -9.85 -12.56
N GLU A 19 1.43 -10.35 -11.76
CA GLU A 19 2.67 -9.70 -11.35
C GLU A 19 3.62 -10.76 -10.81
N ASP A 20 4.92 -10.51 -10.85
CA ASP A 20 5.93 -11.28 -10.15
C ASP A 20 6.93 -10.37 -9.44
N ILE A 21 7.81 -10.95 -8.63
CA ILE A 21 8.79 -10.17 -7.85
C ILE A 21 9.71 -9.35 -8.76
N ASP A 22 10.06 -9.84 -9.95
CA ASP A 22 10.98 -9.14 -10.86
C ASP A 22 10.31 -7.92 -11.50
N THR A 23 9.08 -8.07 -12.04
CA THR A 23 8.35 -6.97 -12.68
C THR A 23 7.83 -5.96 -11.65
N GLY A 24 7.38 -6.42 -10.50
CA GLY A 24 6.98 -5.56 -9.39
C GLY A 24 8.16 -4.75 -8.84
N ALA A 25 9.35 -5.35 -8.71
CA ALA A 25 10.56 -4.62 -8.31
C ALA A 25 10.97 -3.55 -9.33
N ALA A 26 10.80 -3.83 -10.64
CA ALA A 26 11.04 -2.83 -11.69
C ALA A 26 10.04 -1.66 -11.60
N ALA A 27 8.75 -1.95 -11.38
CA ALA A 27 7.73 -0.93 -11.16
C ALA A 27 8.01 -0.08 -9.90
N ALA A 28 8.44 -0.73 -8.81
CA ALA A 28 8.84 -0.04 -7.58
C ALA A 28 10.04 0.88 -7.83
N ALA A 29 11.08 0.39 -8.50
CA ALA A 29 12.26 1.20 -8.85
C ALA A 29 11.87 2.42 -9.70
N LYS A 30 10.99 2.27 -10.70
CA LYS A 30 10.48 3.39 -11.50
C LYS A 30 9.69 4.40 -10.66
N GLY A 31 8.96 3.94 -9.65
CA GLY A 31 8.24 4.79 -8.70
C GLY A 31 9.11 5.49 -7.67
N GLY A 32 10.43 5.21 -7.62
CA GLY A 32 11.36 5.80 -6.65
C GLY A 32 11.54 4.98 -5.37
N PHE A 33 10.98 3.76 -5.32
CA PHE A 33 11.04 2.90 -4.14
C PHE A 33 12.33 2.06 -4.13
N THR A 34 12.96 2.03 -2.96
CA THR A 34 14.14 1.20 -2.67
C THR A 34 13.84 0.11 -1.65
N GLN A 35 12.72 0.23 -0.93
CA GLN A 35 12.27 -0.70 0.10
C GLN A 35 10.82 -1.09 -0.15
N ILE A 36 10.54 -2.39 -0.16
CA ILE A 36 9.18 -2.93 -0.32
C ILE A 36 8.93 -3.96 0.78
N VAL A 37 7.73 -3.94 1.37
CA VAL A 37 7.22 -5.03 2.22
C VAL A 37 6.02 -5.67 1.53
N LEU A 38 6.16 -6.93 1.19
CA LEU A 38 5.13 -7.71 0.50
C LEU A 38 4.10 -8.24 1.49
N MET A 39 2.83 -8.20 1.08
CA MET A 39 1.73 -8.87 1.78
C MET A 39 1.81 -10.38 1.60
N ALA A 40 1.25 -11.11 2.58
CA ALA A 40 1.42 -12.55 2.73
C ALA A 40 0.40 -13.40 1.94
N ASN A 41 -0.55 -12.78 1.22
CA ASN A 41 -1.68 -13.43 0.56
C ASN A 41 -1.36 -13.99 -0.84
N THR A 42 -0.28 -14.74 -0.94
CA THR A 42 0.17 -15.47 -2.13
C THR A 42 -0.42 -16.89 -2.20
N LYS A 43 0.00 -17.72 -3.16
CA LYS A 43 -0.42 -19.13 -3.26
C LYS A 43 0.78 -20.04 -3.58
N PRO A 44 1.28 -20.82 -2.59
CA PRO A 44 0.82 -20.85 -1.21
C PRO A 44 0.99 -19.49 -0.51
N SER A 45 0.21 -19.29 0.56
CA SER A 45 0.34 -18.10 1.42
C SER A 45 1.65 -18.15 2.23
N VAL A 46 2.12 -17.01 2.72
CA VAL A 46 3.39 -16.93 3.48
C VAL A 46 3.13 -17.27 4.94
N ASP A 47 2.65 -18.48 5.19
CA ASP A 47 2.30 -19.04 6.51
C ASP A 47 3.33 -20.04 7.06
N ASN A 48 4.42 -20.24 6.33
CA ASN A 48 5.48 -21.16 6.68
C ASN A 48 6.85 -20.66 6.19
N ARG A 49 7.91 -21.21 6.77
CA ARG A 49 9.28 -20.82 6.51
C ARG A 49 9.70 -20.96 5.04
N ASP A 50 9.27 -22.04 4.38
CA ASP A 50 9.72 -22.34 3.01
C ASP A 50 9.16 -21.28 2.03
N THR A 51 7.89 -20.92 2.17
CA THR A 51 7.28 -19.85 1.34
C THR A 51 7.90 -18.49 1.64
N LEU A 52 8.14 -18.16 2.91
CA LEU A 52 8.83 -16.91 3.27
C LEU A 52 10.25 -16.87 2.68
N SER A 53 11.01 -17.96 2.82
CA SER A 53 12.37 -18.06 2.28
C SER A 53 12.38 -17.92 0.76
N TYR A 54 11.43 -18.53 0.05
CA TYR A 54 11.29 -18.37 -1.40
C TYR A 54 11.15 -16.89 -1.79
N VAL A 55 10.25 -16.16 -1.14
CA VAL A 55 10.00 -14.75 -1.43
C VAL A 55 11.25 -13.91 -1.17
N LEU A 56 11.88 -14.09 0.00
CA LEU A 56 13.07 -13.32 0.38
C LEU A 56 14.27 -13.63 -0.53
N GLU A 57 14.53 -14.91 -0.86
CA GLU A 57 15.64 -15.30 -1.73
C GLU A 57 15.44 -14.84 -3.19
N LYS A 58 14.20 -14.83 -3.67
CA LYS A 58 13.88 -14.25 -4.99
C LYS A 58 14.05 -12.74 -4.95
N GLY A 59 13.58 -12.08 -3.89
CA GLY A 59 13.72 -10.64 -3.68
C GLY A 59 15.18 -10.16 -3.67
N LYS A 60 16.10 -10.92 -3.07
CA LYS A 60 17.55 -10.62 -3.07
C LYS A 60 18.18 -10.52 -4.46
N LYS A 61 17.55 -11.10 -5.48
CA LYS A 61 18.04 -11.09 -6.86
C LYS A 61 17.57 -9.86 -7.64
N THR A 62 16.64 -9.09 -7.09
CA THR A 62 16.17 -7.82 -7.66
C THR A 62 17.16 -6.69 -7.36
N GLY A 63 16.93 -5.54 -7.93
CA GLY A 63 17.77 -4.37 -7.68
C GLY A 63 17.45 -3.59 -6.41
N ILE A 64 16.30 -3.90 -5.73
CA ILE A 64 15.82 -3.18 -4.55
C ILE A 64 15.68 -4.13 -3.35
N HIS A 65 15.44 -3.56 -2.17
CA HIS A 65 15.23 -4.35 -0.95
C HIS A 65 13.80 -4.86 -0.89
N ILE A 66 13.62 -6.17 -1.00
CA ILE A 66 12.32 -6.84 -0.85
C ILE A 66 12.28 -7.51 0.51
N ASN A 67 11.31 -7.09 1.31
CA ASN A 67 10.92 -7.68 2.58
C ASN A 67 9.53 -8.32 2.43
N SER A 68 9.09 -9.12 3.38
CA SER A 68 7.75 -9.72 3.36
C SER A 68 7.17 -9.79 4.77
N CYS A 69 5.90 -9.52 4.90
CA CYS A 69 5.11 -10.00 6.02
C CYS A 69 4.94 -11.52 5.92
N ALA A 70 4.65 -12.14 7.05
CA ALA A 70 4.12 -13.49 7.12
C ALA A 70 2.65 -13.47 7.56
N ASN A 71 1.91 -14.55 7.30
CA ASN A 71 0.53 -14.63 7.75
C ASN A 71 0.42 -14.71 9.28
N VAL A 72 -0.66 -14.14 9.79
CA VAL A 72 -1.07 -14.30 11.19
C VAL A 72 -1.61 -15.70 11.42
N THR A 73 -2.47 -16.18 10.52
CA THR A 73 -3.13 -17.48 10.64
C THR A 73 -2.74 -18.46 9.53
N VAL A 74 -2.73 -19.74 9.87
CA VAL A 74 -2.44 -20.83 8.93
C VAL A 74 -3.43 -20.76 7.77
N LYS A 75 -2.91 -20.71 6.52
CA LYS A 75 -3.69 -20.59 5.29
C LYS A 75 -4.66 -19.39 5.23
N MET A 76 -4.46 -18.40 6.11
CA MET A 76 -5.36 -17.26 6.28
C MET A 76 -6.81 -17.68 6.63
N GLU A 77 -6.98 -18.77 7.39
CA GLU A 77 -8.32 -19.28 7.74
C GLU A 77 -8.91 -18.64 8.99
N GLY A 78 -8.16 -17.80 9.71
CA GLY A 78 -8.64 -17.14 10.93
C GLY A 78 -8.92 -18.08 12.09
N LYS A 79 -8.26 -19.26 12.14
CA LYS A 79 -8.55 -20.33 13.13
C LYS A 79 -7.39 -20.68 14.05
N GLU A 80 -6.18 -20.68 13.51
CA GLU A 80 -4.96 -21.09 14.19
C GLU A 80 -3.82 -20.17 13.82
N LEU A 81 -3.04 -19.72 14.80
CA LEU A 81 -1.86 -18.88 14.55
C LEU A 81 -0.78 -19.68 13.81
N THR A 82 -0.09 -19.01 12.93
CA THR A 82 1.14 -19.51 12.33
C THR A 82 2.24 -19.65 13.40
N PRO A 83 3.34 -20.36 13.11
CA PRO A 83 4.50 -20.37 14.01
C PRO A 83 5.24 -19.01 13.94
N MET A 84 4.62 -17.97 14.50
CA MET A 84 5.06 -16.57 14.38
C MET A 84 6.50 -16.35 14.85
N GLU A 85 6.93 -17.05 15.93
CA GLU A 85 8.31 -16.99 16.42
C GLU A 85 9.32 -17.50 15.37
N GLU A 86 9.00 -18.63 14.72
CA GLU A 86 9.83 -19.21 13.67
C GLU A 86 9.89 -18.28 12.46
N LEU A 87 8.75 -17.73 12.05
CA LEU A 87 8.65 -16.84 10.90
C LEU A 87 9.38 -15.50 11.16
N ALA A 88 9.28 -14.94 12.37
CA ALA A 88 10.05 -13.77 12.77
C ALA A 88 11.56 -14.05 12.71
N GLY A 89 11.99 -15.21 13.24
CA GLY A 89 13.38 -15.67 13.19
C GLY A 89 13.88 -15.96 11.76
N ALA A 90 12.99 -16.32 10.84
CA ALA A 90 13.27 -16.51 9.41
C ALA A 90 13.31 -15.19 8.61
N GLY A 91 12.98 -14.04 9.20
CA GLY A 91 13.11 -12.73 8.60
C GLY A 91 11.79 -12.07 8.17
N ALA A 92 10.64 -12.51 8.69
CA ALA A 92 9.39 -11.79 8.48
C ALA A 92 9.51 -10.34 8.98
N ALA A 93 9.12 -9.37 8.16
CA ALA A 93 9.15 -7.95 8.50
C ALA A 93 8.02 -7.57 9.48
N GLY A 94 6.88 -8.23 9.37
CA GLY A 94 5.69 -8.07 10.18
C GLY A 94 4.72 -9.21 9.94
N PHE A 95 3.49 -9.09 10.44
CA PHE A 95 2.45 -10.11 10.30
C PHE A 95 1.15 -9.50 9.78
N THR A 96 0.46 -10.22 8.87
CA THR A 96 -0.82 -9.80 8.33
C THR A 96 -1.55 -10.94 7.64
N ASP A 97 -2.88 -10.98 7.77
CA ASP A 97 -3.77 -11.75 6.90
C ASP A 97 -4.50 -10.81 5.94
N ASP A 98 -3.76 -9.84 5.36
CA ASP A 98 -4.32 -8.82 4.49
C ASP A 98 -5.30 -9.38 3.45
N GLY A 99 -6.44 -8.67 3.30
CA GLY A 99 -7.56 -9.04 2.45
C GLY A 99 -8.54 -10.03 3.10
N ILE A 100 -8.23 -10.62 4.25
CA ILE A 100 -9.12 -11.50 5.03
C ILE A 100 -9.15 -11.04 6.48
N PRO A 101 -10.18 -10.29 6.90
CA PRO A 101 -10.30 -9.81 8.27
C PRO A 101 -10.39 -10.95 9.28
N LEU A 102 -9.67 -10.83 10.37
CA LEU A 102 -9.72 -11.78 11.48
C LEU A 102 -10.93 -11.47 12.37
N MET A 103 -11.88 -12.42 12.48
CA MET A 103 -13.14 -12.20 13.19
C MET A 103 -13.13 -12.66 14.65
N ASP A 104 -12.27 -13.61 15.00
CA ASP A 104 -12.13 -14.10 16.38
C ASP A 104 -11.27 -13.14 17.21
N GLU A 105 -11.91 -12.40 18.11
CA GLU A 105 -11.27 -11.40 18.95
C GLU A 105 -10.20 -12.00 19.88
N ALA A 106 -10.42 -13.22 20.39
CA ALA A 106 -9.45 -13.88 21.24
C ALA A 106 -8.17 -14.24 20.45
N LEU A 107 -8.34 -14.72 19.22
CA LEU A 107 -7.23 -15.01 18.31
C LEU A 107 -6.47 -13.75 17.90
N VAL A 108 -7.17 -12.65 17.60
CA VAL A 108 -6.56 -11.35 17.30
C VAL A 108 -5.72 -10.85 18.47
N LYS A 109 -6.27 -10.92 19.69
CA LYS A 109 -5.55 -10.55 20.92
C LYS A 109 -4.28 -11.39 21.10
N GLU A 110 -4.38 -12.70 20.95
CA GLU A 110 -3.23 -13.62 21.06
C GLU A 110 -2.15 -13.30 20.01
N ALA A 111 -2.56 -13.03 18.77
CA ALA A 111 -1.66 -12.61 17.69
C ALA A 111 -0.94 -11.29 18.00
N MET A 112 -1.67 -10.28 18.51
CA MET A 112 -1.10 -8.99 18.92
C MET A 112 -0.08 -9.17 20.06
N GLU A 113 -0.40 -9.99 21.08
CA GLU A 113 0.51 -10.28 22.19
C GLU A 113 1.78 -11.00 21.69
N CYS A 114 1.64 -11.90 20.72
CA CYS A 114 2.76 -12.59 20.10
C CYS A 114 3.63 -11.59 19.30
N ALA A 115 3.04 -10.81 18.42
CA ALA A 115 3.76 -9.81 17.62
C ALA A 115 4.54 -8.81 18.50
N LYS A 116 3.93 -8.36 19.62
CA LYS A 116 4.60 -7.52 20.61
C LYS A 116 5.85 -8.19 21.21
N ARG A 117 5.74 -9.46 21.64
CA ARG A 117 6.91 -10.21 22.17
C ARG A 117 8.04 -10.31 21.16
N LEU A 118 7.69 -10.41 19.88
CA LEU A 118 8.63 -10.50 18.75
C LEU A 118 9.18 -9.14 18.29
N ASN A 119 8.66 -8.03 18.86
CA ASN A 119 8.97 -6.67 18.41
C ASN A 119 8.75 -6.49 16.91
N LYS A 120 7.60 -6.96 16.42
CA LYS A 120 7.17 -6.88 15.02
C LYS A 120 5.82 -6.18 14.92
N PRO A 121 5.60 -5.33 13.91
CA PRO A 121 4.28 -4.78 13.64
C PRO A 121 3.32 -5.88 13.16
N ILE A 122 2.05 -5.72 13.51
CA ILE A 122 0.95 -6.51 12.98
C ILE A 122 -0.03 -5.58 12.29
N SER A 123 -0.44 -5.90 11.05
CA SER A 123 -1.31 -5.04 10.26
C SER A 123 -2.59 -5.75 9.85
N PHE A 124 -3.69 -4.98 9.81
CA PHE A 124 -5.02 -5.53 9.61
C PHE A 124 -5.78 -4.81 8.50
N HIS A 125 -6.40 -5.60 7.62
CA HIS A 125 -7.39 -5.18 6.66
C HIS A 125 -8.76 -5.19 7.35
N GLU A 126 -9.31 -4.01 7.60
CA GLU A 126 -10.47 -3.84 8.47
C GLU A 126 -11.75 -3.65 7.67
N GLU A 127 -12.36 -4.75 7.27
CA GLU A 127 -13.67 -4.74 6.63
C GLU A 127 -14.51 -5.94 7.10
N ASN A 128 -15.47 -5.72 7.99
CA ASN A 128 -16.36 -6.78 8.50
C ASN A 128 -17.17 -7.41 7.35
N PRO A 129 -16.87 -8.66 6.95
CA PRO A 129 -17.50 -9.30 5.79
C PRO A 129 -18.99 -9.58 6.00
N ALA A 130 -19.47 -9.64 7.25
CA ALA A 130 -20.89 -9.83 7.54
C ALA A 130 -21.76 -8.64 7.15
N LEU A 131 -21.16 -7.45 7.01
CA LEU A 131 -21.85 -6.21 6.62
C LEU A 131 -21.77 -5.92 5.11
N ILE A 132 -20.92 -6.64 4.37
CA ILE A 132 -20.62 -6.34 2.97
C ILE A 132 -21.42 -7.26 2.04
N ALA A 133 -22.16 -6.66 1.12
CA ALA A 133 -22.86 -7.41 0.07
C ALA A 133 -22.05 -7.49 -1.23
N ASN A 134 -21.45 -6.37 -1.65
CA ASN A 134 -20.54 -6.30 -2.79
C ASN A 134 -19.31 -5.49 -2.37
N ASN A 135 -18.18 -6.15 -2.33
CA ASN A 135 -16.93 -5.55 -1.90
C ASN A 135 -16.40 -4.55 -2.96
N GLY A 136 -15.67 -3.54 -2.50
CA GLY A 136 -14.99 -2.58 -3.36
C GLY A 136 -15.90 -1.53 -4.02
N ILE A 137 -17.18 -1.47 -3.66
CA ILE A 137 -18.13 -0.44 -4.09
C ILE A 137 -18.76 0.18 -2.85
N ASN A 138 -18.59 1.49 -2.66
CA ASN A 138 -19.16 2.20 -1.52
C ASN A 138 -20.69 2.07 -1.47
N GLY A 139 -21.23 1.88 -0.27
CA GLY A 139 -22.66 1.76 0.02
C GLY A 139 -23.45 3.07 -0.10
N GLY A 140 -23.17 3.87 -1.14
CA GLY A 140 -23.80 5.16 -1.43
C GLY A 140 -24.07 5.31 -2.92
N LYS A 141 -23.78 6.50 -3.46
CA LYS A 141 -24.01 6.89 -4.86
C LYS A 141 -23.49 5.87 -5.89
N ALA A 142 -22.31 5.26 -5.63
CA ALA A 142 -21.76 4.25 -6.54
C ALA A 142 -22.58 2.96 -6.54
N ALA A 143 -23.04 2.48 -5.38
CA ALA A 143 -23.90 1.30 -5.27
C ALA A 143 -25.28 1.55 -5.92
N GLU A 144 -25.84 2.74 -5.74
CA GLU A 144 -27.10 3.17 -6.37
C GLU A 144 -26.96 3.17 -7.91
N PHE A 145 -25.86 3.72 -8.44
CA PHE A 145 -25.59 3.74 -9.88
C PHE A 145 -25.57 2.33 -10.49
N TYR A 146 -24.92 1.38 -9.81
CA TYR A 146 -24.86 -0.02 -10.26
C TYR A 146 -26.09 -0.86 -9.84
N GLN A 147 -27.05 -0.29 -9.11
CA GLN A 147 -28.24 -0.97 -8.58
C GLN A 147 -27.90 -2.21 -7.74
N ILE A 148 -26.87 -2.08 -6.89
CA ILE A 148 -26.40 -3.14 -5.99
C ILE A 148 -26.38 -2.64 -4.54
N LYS A 149 -26.21 -3.58 -3.58
CA LYS A 149 -25.82 -3.24 -2.22
C LYS A 149 -24.29 -3.23 -2.17
N GLY A 150 -23.68 -2.13 -1.73
CA GLY A 150 -22.23 -1.97 -1.65
C GLY A 150 -21.64 -2.42 -0.30
N SER A 151 -20.45 -1.92 -0.02
CA SER A 151 -19.74 -2.02 1.26
C SER A 151 -20.01 -0.74 2.06
N PRO A 152 -20.77 -0.83 3.17
CA PRO A 152 -21.05 0.32 4.02
C PRO A 152 -19.78 0.69 4.82
N ARG A 153 -19.70 1.95 5.27
CA ARG A 153 -18.57 2.44 6.08
C ARG A 153 -18.45 1.75 7.43
N GLU A 154 -19.61 1.31 7.98
CA GLU A 154 -19.67 0.56 9.24
C GLU A 154 -18.87 -0.73 9.20
N ALA A 155 -18.67 -1.34 8.02
CA ALA A 155 -17.86 -2.53 7.88
C ALA A 155 -16.39 -2.28 8.28
N GLU A 156 -15.84 -1.12 7.94
CA GLU A 156 -14.49 -0.70 8.36
C GLU A 156 -14.50 -0.24 9.82
N ILE A 157 -15.40 0.65 10.18
CA ILE A 157 -15.47 1.27 11.50
C ILE A 157 -15.58 0.24 12.62
N ASP A 158 -16.34 -0.82 12.41
CA ASP A 158 -16.60 -1.88 13.39
C ASP A 158 -15.30 -2.59 13.80
N LEU A 159 -14.52 -3.05 12.82
CA LEU A 159 -13.26 -3.76 13.09
C LEU A 159 -12.14 -2.80 13.52
N VAL A 160 -12.04 -1.63 12.93
CA VAL A 160 -11.07 -0.60 13.37
C VAL A 160 -11.26 -0.30 14.85
N LYS A 161 -12.51 -0.10 15.31
CA LYS A 161 -12.78 0.15 16.73
C LYS A 161 -12.30 -1.00 17.62
N ARG A 162 -12.66 -2.25 17.29
CA ARG A 162 -12.26 -3.45 18.02
C ARG A 162 -10.74 -3.55 18.15
N ASP A 163 -10.02 -3.39 17.02
CA ASP A 163 -8.60 -3.67 17.00
C ASP A 163 -7.76 -2.53 17.62
N LEU A 164 -8.27 -1.31 17.60
CA LEU A 164 -7.67 -0.22 18.37
C LEU A 164 -7.85 -0.41 19.89
N GLU A 165 -9.00 -0.93 20.34
CA GLU A 165 -9.23 -1.29 21.75
C GLU A 165 -8.30 -2.43 22.19
N LEU A 166 -8.12 -3.45 21.34
CA LEU A 166 -7.18 -4.55 21.59
C LEU A 166 -5.71 -4.09 21.56
N ALA A 167 -5.36 -3.17 20.66
CA ALA A 167 -4.02 -2.57 20.62
C ALA A 167 -3.69 -1.83 21.91
N LEU A 168 -4.63 -1.06 22.46
CA LEU A 168 -4.48 -0.38 23.73
C LEU A 168 -4.31 -1.38 24.89
N LEU A 169 -5.09 -2.47 24.88
CA LEU A 169 -5.05 -3.49 25.91
C LEU A 169 -3.74 -4.30 25.90
N THR A 170 -3.28 -4.69 24.72
CA THR A 170 -2.08 -5.53 24.54
C THR A 170 -0.79 -4.72 24.54
N GLY A 171 -0.85 -3.46 24.09
CA GLY A 171 0.30 -2.61 23.80
C GLY A 171 1.16 -3.12 22.64
N ALA A 172 0.54 -3.82 21.68
CA ALA A 172 1.17 -4.24 20.43
C ALA A 172 1.32 -3.07 19.47
N GLU A 173 2.29 -3.14 18.58
CA GLU A 173 2.47 -2.21 17.44
C GLU A 173 1.52 -2.62 16.33
N VAL A 174 0.40 -1.91 16.17
CA VAL A 174 -0.68 -2.25 15.25
C VAL A 174 -0.77 -1.23 14.12
N VAL A 175 -0.96 -1.72 12.90
CA VAL A 175 -1.17 -0.90 11.69
C VAL A 175 -2.56 -1.15 11.15
N ILE A 176 -3.38 -0.09 11.10
CA ILE A 176 -4.65 -0.09 10.38
C ILE A 176 -4.36 0.22 8.91
N GLN A 177 -4.56 -0.77 8.04
CA GLN A 177 -4.25 -0.66 6.62
C GLN A 177 -5.26 0.25 5.90
N HIS A 178 -4.82 0.94 4.85
CA HIS A 178 -5.62 1.67 3.84
C HIS A 178 -6.95 2.27 4.36
N ILE A 179 -6.90 3.07 5.41
CA ILE A 179 -8.09 3.69 6.03
C ILE A 179 -8.88 4.48 4.99
N SER A 180 -10.19 4.25 4.92
CA SER A 180 -11.06 4.89 3.95
C SER A 180 -12.16 5.78 4.56
N ALA A 181 -12.62 5.49 5.79
CA ALA A 181 -13.70 6.22 6.45
C ALA A 181 -13.17 7.26 7.45
N LYS A 182 -13.79 8.44 7.48
CA LYS A 182 -13.41 9.52 8.41
C LYS A 182 -13.57 9.13 9.88
N GLU A 183 -14.57 8.32 10.21
CA GLU A 183 -14.81 7.84 11.56
C GLU A 183 -13.66 6.93 12.06
N SER A 184 -13.08 6.13 11.17
CA SER A 184 -11.90 5.31 11.48
C SER A 184 -10.69 6.18 11.84
N ILE A 185 -10.52 7.32 11.16
CA ILE A 185 -9.44 8.28 11.47
C ILE A 185 -9.66 8.91 12.85
N GLU A 186 -10.89 9.26 13.20
CA GLU A 186 -11.21 9.77 14.54
C GLU A 186 -10.96 8.73 15.64
N LEU A 187 -11.28 7.47 15.38
CA LEU A 187 -10.98 6.36 16.30
C LEU A 187 -9.47 6.19 16.47
N LEU A 188 -8.71 6.23 15.37
CA LEU A 188 -7.25 6.13 15.39
C LEU A 188 -6.63 7.29 16.21
N ARG A 189 -7.10 8.53 16.00
CA ARG A 189 -6.65 9.72 16.74
C ARG A 189 -6.86 9.53 18.24
N LYS A 190 -8.05 9.13 18.66
CA LYS A 190 -8.38 8.87 20.07
C LYS A 190 -7.54 7.73 20.66
N ALA A 191 -7.28 6.66 19.90
CA ALA A 191 -6.44 5.58 20.37
C ALA A 191 -5.01 6.05 20.63
N LYS A 192 -4.43 6.86 19.73
CA LYS A 192 -3.11 7.49 19.93
C LYS A 192 -3.07 8.42 21.15
N GLU A 193 -4.09 9.26 21.31
CA GLU A 193 -4.22 10.14 22.50
C GLU A 193 -4.28 9.35 23.82
N ASN A 194 -4.86 8.16 23.79
CA ASN A 194 -4.91 7.24 24.92
C ASN A 194 -3.63 6.39 25.10
N GLY A 195 -2.62 6.60 24.28
CA GLY A 195 -1.31 5.95 24.39
C GLY A 195 -1.21 4.57 23.73
N ALA A 196 -2.13 4.21 22.83
CA ALA A 196 -2.00 2.99 22.04
C ALA A 196 -0.86 3.13 21.01
N HIS A 197 -0.11 2.06 20.81
CA HIS A 197 0.91 1.96 19.76
C HIS A 197 0.27 1.58 18.43
N VAL A 198 -0.38 2.56 17.80
CA VAL A 198 -1.16 2.35 16.58
C VAL A 198 -0.77 3.31 15.47
N HIS A 199 -0.81 2.83 14.25
CA HIS A 199 -0.47 3.56 13.03
C HIS A 199 -1.57 3.41 12.01
N GLY A 200 -1.74 4.43 11.16
CA GLY A 200 -2.67 4.39 10.03
C GLY A 200 -1.93 4.49 8.71
N GLU A 201 -2.39 3.73 7.73
CA GLU A 201 -1.99 3.86 6.34
C GLU A 201 -3.03 4.64 5.54
N ALA A 202 -2.59 5.51 4.64
CA ALA A 202 -3.41 6.06 3.57
C ALA A 202 -2.85 5.65 2.21
N THR A 203 -3.74 5.32 1.29
CA THR A 203 -3.29 5.03 -0.08
C THR A 203 -3.43 6.26 -0.98
N PRO A 204 -2.61 6.36 -2.04
CA PRO A 204 -2.71 7.45 -3.01
C PRO A 204 -4.09 7.56 -3.66
N HIS A 205 -4.76 6.44 -3.90
CA HIS A 205 -6.09 6.46 -4.50
C HIS A 205 -7.17 6.98 -3.54
N HIS A 206 -7.09 6.70 -2.23
CA HIS A 206 -8.06 7.19 -1.26
C HIS A 206 -7.95 8.70 -0.98
N PHE A 207 -6.77 9.30 -1.06
CA PHE A 207 -6.66 10.76 -0.95
C PHE A 207 -6.79 11.50 -2.30
N SER A 208 -6.85 10.79 -3.44
CA SER A 208 -6.97 11.40 -4.77
C SER A 208 -8.36 11.29 -5.37
N LEU A 209 -9.11 10.24 -5.06
CA LEU A 209 -10.36 9.87 -5.72
C LEU A 209 -11.50 9.73 -4.71
N THR A 210 -12.74 9.83 -5.22
CA THR A 210 -13.98 9.51 -4.49
C THR A 210 -14.75 8.41 -5.23
N GLN A 211 -15.87 7.97 -4.66
CA GLN A 211 -16.76 6.97 -5.28
C GLN A 211 -17.22 7.36 -6.70
N ASP A 212 -17.17 8.64 -7.07
CA ASP A 212 -17.49 9.09 -8.42
C ASP A 212 -16.54 8.52 -9.48
N ALA A 213 -15.29 8.21 -9.10
CA ALA A 213 -14.34 7.57 -9.99
C ALA A 213 -14.80 6.16 -10.42
N VAL A 214 -15.48 5.42 -9.55
CA VAL A 214 -16.03 4.10 -9.89
C VAL A 214 -17.14 4.23 -10.93
N ILE A 215 -17.97 5.26 -10.82
CA ILE A 215 -19.04 5.55 -11.80
C ILE A 215 -18.44 5.89 -13.16
N GLN A 216 -17.35 6.66 -13.18
CA GLN A 216 -16.71 7.14 -14.41
C GLN A 216 -15.77 6.12 -15.07
N LYS A 217 -15.01 5.38 -14.27
CA LYS A 217 -13.89 4.50 -14.71
C LYS A 217 -14.18 3.01 -14.47
N GLY A 218 -15.35 2.67 -13.93
CA GLY A 218 -15.79 1.30 -13.70
C GLY A 218 -14.83 0.52 -12.80
N THR A 219 -14.57 -0.72 -13.20
CA THR A 219 -13.73 -1.66 -12.45
C THR A 219 -12.30 -1.18 -12.24
N MET A 220 -11.78 -0.29 -13.09
CA MET A 220 -10.45 0.32 -12.92
C MET A 220 -10.36 1.23 -11.69
N ALA A 221 -11.49 1.65 -11.11
CA ALA A 221 -11.55 2.40 -9.86
C ALA A 221 -12.22 1.60 -8.71
N LYS A 222 -12.40 0.29 -8.89
CA LYS A 222 -12.90 -0.61 -7.85
C LYS A 222 -11.75 -0.99 -6.91
N MET A 223 -11.83 -0.57 -5.64
CA MET A 223 -10.82 -0.75 -4.59
C MET A 223 -11.43 -1.40 -3.36
N ASN A 224 -10.60 -2.00 -2.52
CA ASN A 224 -11.01 -2.58 -1.24
C ASN A 224 -10.03 -2.14 -0.13
N PRO A 225 -10.48 -1.31 0.85
CA PRO A 225 -11.83 -0.74 1.00
C PRO A 225 -12.21 0.19 -0.14
N PRO A 226 -13.52 0.45 -0.35
CA PRO A 226 -13.97 1.25 -1.48
C PRO A 226 -13.61 2.73 -1.36
N LEU A 227 -13.50 3.40 -2.50
CA LEU A 227 -13.47 4.86 -2.54
C LEU A 227 -14.77 5.41 -1.95
N ARG A 228 -14.65 6.32 -0.98
CA ARG A 228 -15.76 6.91 -0.24
C ARG A 228 -16.16 8.29 -0.78
N GLU A 229 -16.84 9.08 0.05
CA GLU A 229 -17.26 10.43 -0.26
C GLU A 229 -16.11 11.44 -0.16
N GLU A 230 -16.37 12.67 -0.61
CA GLU A 230 -15.38 13.76 -0.56
C GLU A 230 -14.97 14.11 0.87
N GLU A 231 -15.88 14.02 1.83
CA GLU A 231 -15.56 14.29 3.23
C GLU A 231 -14.57 13.27 3.81
N ASP A 232 -14.62 12.01 3.38
CA ASP A 232 -13.68 10.96 3.77
C ASP A 232 -12.30 11.22 3.15
N ARG A 233 -12.27 11.56 1.86
CA ARG A 233 -11.03 11.95 1.17
C ARG A 233 -10.33 13.11 1.86
N LEU A 234 -11.08 14.14 2.24
CA LEU A 234 -10.54 15.30 2.97
C LEU A 234 -10.07 14.93 4.37
N ALA A 235 -10.78 14.04 5.06
CA ALA A 235 -10.38 13.56 6.38
C ALA A 235 -9.06 12.77 6.33
N ILE A 236 -8.84 11.96 5.28
CA ILE A 236 -7.56 11.27 5.04
C ILE A 236 -6.42 12.28 4.85
N ILE A 237 -6.64 13.31 4.03
CA ILE A 237 -5.65 14.38 3.81
C ILE A 237 -5.33 15.10 5.13
N GLU A 238 -6.35 15.41 5.93
CA GLU A 238 -6.16 16.04 7.24
C GLU A 238 -5.42 15.12 8.20
N GLY A 239 -5.75 13.82 8.23
CA GLY A 239 -5.05 12.82 9.04
C GLY A 239 -3.56 12.69 8.67
N LEU A 240 -3.23 12.80 7.38
CA LEU A 240 -1.84 12.89 6.92
C LEU A 240 -1.17 14.19 7.36
N ARG A 241 -1.89 15.31 7.35
CA ARG A 241 -1.38 16.63 7.72
C ARG A 241 -1.07 16.72 9.22
N ASP A 242 -2.00 16.31 10.07
CA ASP A 242 -1.90 16.43 11.53
C ASP A 242 -1.08 15.30 12.18
N GLY A 243 -0.78 14.23 11.45
CA GLY A 243 0.01 13.11 11.94
C GLY A 243 -0.81 11.97 12.57
N THR A 244 -2.12 12.02 12.45
CA THR A 244 -2.99 10.90 12.83
C THR A 244 -2.70 9.68 11.93
N ILE A 245 -2.55 9.91 10.62
CA ILE A 245 -2.12 8.88 9.66
C ILE A 245 -0.61 9.01 9.46
N ASP A 246 0.13 7.92 9.65
CA ASP A 246 1.58 7.89 9.70
C ASP A 246 2.22 7.63 8.35
N LEU A 247 1.59 6.79 7.53
CA LEU A 247 2.19 6.17 6.37
C LEU A 247 1.37 6.45 5.11
N ILE A 248 2.06 6.55 3.98
CA ILE A 248 1.48 6.42 2.66
C ILE A 248 1.99 5.10 2.08
N ALA A 249 1.09 4.16 1.88
CA ALA A 249 1.35 2.87 1.25
C ALA A 249 0.44 2.70 0.04
N THR A 250 0.88 1.98 -1.00
CA THR A 250 0.15 2.00 -2.27
C THR A 250 -1.01 1.03 -2.33
N ASP A 251 -0.96 -0.05 -1.57
CA ASP A 251 -1.79 -1.23 -1.83
C ASP A 251 -1.70 -1.62 -3.32
N HIS A 252 -0.46 -1.67 -3.84
CA HIS A 252 -0.23 -2.07 -5.22
C HIS A 252 -0.76 -3.48 -5.44
N ALA A 253 -1.93 -3.57 -6.09
CA ALA A 253 -2.72 -4.79 -6.25
C ALA A 253 -2.95 -5.13 -7.73
N PRO A 254 -1.98 -5.75 -8.39
CA PRO A 254 -2.05 -6.10 -9.81
C PRO A 254 -3.15 -7.11 -10.09
N HIS A 255 -3.90 -6.87 -11.19
CA HIS A 255 -4.89 -7.76 -11.76
C HIS A 255 -4.78 -7.79 -13.28
N SER A 256 -5.06 -8.95 -13.88
CA SER A 256 -5.00 -9.07 -15.32
C SER A 256 -6.13 -8.27 -16.00
N ARG A 257 -5.93 -7.96 -17.27
CA ARG A 257 -6.93 -7.26 -18.06
C ARG A 257 -8.26 -8.02 -18.10
N GLU A 258 -8.20 -9.33 -18.30
CA GLU A 258 -9.38 -10.20 -18.36
C GLU A 258 -10.17 -10.19 -17.05
N GLU A 259 -9.47 -10.07 -15.91
CA GLU A 259 -10.10 -9.99 -14.60
C GLU A 259 -10.82 -8.65 -14.41
N LYS A 260 -10.21 -7.55 -14.86
CA LYS A 260 -10.77 -6.19 -14.73
C LYS A 260 -11.86 -5.88 -15.77
N GLU A 261 -11.93 -6.61 -16.88
CA GLU A 261 -12.99 -6.50 -17.90
C GLU A 261 -14.30 -7.20 -17.49
N LYS A 262 -14.32 -7.94 -16.39
CA LYS A 262 -15.55 -8.57 -15.86
C LYS A 262 -16.55 -7.52 -15.38
N PRO A 263 -17.84 -7.90 -15.21
CA PRO A 263 -18.83 -7.04 -14.55
C PRO A 263 -18.33 -6.52 -13.20
N VAL A 264 -18.78 -5.35 -12.79
CA VAL A 264 -18.32 -4.69 -11.55
C VAL A 264 -18.48 -5.54 -10.29
N THR A 265 -19.49 -6.43 -10.26
CA THR A 265 -19.76 -7.35 -9.15
C THR A 265 -18.79 -8.55 -9.12
N GLU A 266 -18.15 -8.88 -10.24
CA GLU A 266 -17.27 -10.04 -10.39
C GLU A 266 -15.78 -9.67 -10.51
N ALA A 267 -15.50 -8.48 -11.02
CA ALA A 267 -14.12 -7.99 -11.15
C ALA A 267 -13.46 -7.86 -9.77
N PRO A 268 -12.21 -8.30 -9.61
CA PRO A 268 -11.50 -8.12 -8.36
C PRO A 268 -11.25 -6.63 -8.07
N SER A 269 -11.23 -6.29 -6.78
CA SER A 269 -10.85 -4.97 -6.29
C SER A 269 -9.33 -4.81 -6.31
N GLY A 270 -8.86 -3.56 -6.44
CA GLY A 270 -7.45 -3.20 -6.42
C GLY A 270 -6.94 -2.60 -7.72
N ILE A 271 -5.89 -1.81 -7.58
CA ILE A 271 -5.16 -1.16 -8.67
C ILE A 271 -3.65 -1.27 -8.47
N ILE A 272 -2.88 -1.02 -9.53
CA ILE A 272 -1.45 -0.79 -9.39
C ILE A 272 -1.19 0.66 -8.93
N GLY A 273 -0.24 0.86 -8.03
CA GLY A 273 -0.01 2.17 -7.40
C GLY A 273 1.45 2.65 -7.37
N LEU A 274 2.44 1.76 -7.43
CA LEU A 274 3.85 2.09 -7.20
C LEU A 274 4.37 3.21 -8.12
N GLU A 275 4.10 3.13 -9.41
CA GLU A 275 4.65 4.08 -10.40
C GLU A 275 3.97 5.45 -10.38
N THR A 276 2.79 5.59 -9.75
CA THR A 276 2.04 6.85 -9.68
C THR A 276 2.00 7.49 -8.30
N SER A 277 2.41 6.77 -7.27
CA SER A 277 2.27 7.15 -5.87
C SER A 277 2.94 8.49 -5.52
N LEU A 278 4.22 8.67 -5.88
CA LEU A 278 4.93 9.92 -5.63
C LEU A 278 4.26 11.10 -6.34
N SER A 279 3.88 10.92 -7.59
CA SER A 279 3.22 11.93 -8.42
C SER A 279 1.86 12.35 -7.84
N LEU A 280 1.07 11.40 -7.37
CA LEU A 280 -0.21 11.68 -6.69
C LEU A 280 0.00 12.39 -5.35
N GLY A 281 1.01 11.98 -4.57
CA GLY A 281 1.40 12.69 -3.35
C GLY A 281 1.81 14.14 -3.61
N ILE A 282 2.56 14.40 -4.68
CA ILE A 282 2.94 15.76 -5.08
C ILE A 282 1.71 16.56 -5.48
N ARG A 283 0.86 16.02 -6.39
CA ARG A 283 -0.33 16.70 -6.89
C ARG A 283 -1.34 17.02 -5.80
N GLU A 284 -1.70 16.02 -5.01
CA GLU A 284 -2.82 16.11 -4.07
C GLU A 284 -2.44 16.72 -2.73
N LEU A 285 -1.20 16.52 -2.29
CA LEU A 285 -0.80 16.92 -0.95
C LEU A 285 0.15 18.12 -0.94
N VAL A 286 1.17 18.14 -1.83
CA VAL A 286 2.17 19.21 -1.80
C VAL A 286 1.71 20.43 -2.60
N GLN A 287 1.29 20.24 -3.85
CA GLN A 287 0.85 21.38 -4.70
C GLN A 287 -0.41 22.06 -4.16
N LYS A 288 -1.26 21.34 -3.42
CA LYS A 288 -2.42 21.91 -2.73
C LYS A 288 -2.10 22.49 -1.36
N GLY A 289 -0.84 22.44 -0.91
CA GLY A 289 -0.37 23.07 0.32
C GLY A 289 -0.72 22.34 1.62
N TYR A 290 -1.13 21.07 1.54
CA TYR A 290 -1.41 20.26 2.73
C TYR A 290 -0.14 19.74 3.40
N LEU A 291 0.86 19.33 2.60
CA LEU A 291 2.17 18.87 3.08
C LEU A 291 3.30 19.63 2.37
N THR A 292 4.44 19.69 3.04
CA THR A 292 5.72 20.05 2.40
C THR A 292 6.38 18.79 1.81
N TYR A 293 7.35 18.95 0.87
CA TYR A 293 8.13 17.82 0.37
C TYR A 293 8.80 16.98 1.46
N PRO A 294 9.45 17.55 2.49
CA PRO A 294 9.98 16.75 3.59
C PRO A 294 8.92 15.93 4.33
N GLN A 295 7.72 16.48 4.54
CA GLN A 295 6.63 15.74 5.18
C GLN A 295 6.12 14.60 4.29
N LEU A 296 5.94 14.82 2.99
CA LEU A 296 5.57 13.77 2.04
C LEU A 296 6.61 12.63 2.05
N ILE A 297 7.89 12.98 1.90
CA ILE A 297 8.97 11.98 1.92
C ILE A 297 9.07 11.28 3.28
N HIS A 298 8.79 11.95 4.38
CA HIS A 298 8.70 11.30 5.69
C HIS A 298 7.64 10.19 5.70
N ARG A 299 6.43 10.45 5.18
CA ARG A 299 5.33 9.48 5.11
C ARG A 299 5.60 8.31 4.16
N MET A 300 6.40 8.54 3.11
CA MET A 300 6.72 7.57 2.07
C MET A 300 8.10 6.92 2.23
N SER A 301 8.86 7.20 3.27
CA SER A 301 10.23 6.70 3.43
C SER A 301 10.60 6.45 4.88
N SER A 302 10.87 7.51 5.67
CA SER A 302 11.42 7.33 7.01
C SER A 302 10.41 6.76 8.02
N ALA A 303 9.14 7.11 7.94
CA ALA A 303 8.12 6.56 8.82
C ALA A 303 7.91 5.04 8.61
N PRO A 304 7.65 4.56 7.35
CA PRO A 304 7.52 3.13 7.10
C PRO A 304 8.80 2.34 7.44
N CYS A 305 9.99 2.85 7.09
CA CYS A 305 11.24 2.17 7.46
C CYS A 305 11.41 2.05 8.98
N LYS A 306 11.08 3.09 9.74
CA LYS A 306 11.16 3.06 11.20
C LYS A 306 10.20 2.04 11.80
N LEU A 307 8.95 2.03 11.33
CA LEU A 307 7.90 1.16 11.86
C LEU A 307 8.22 -0.33 11.64
N TYR A 308 8.66 -0.69 10.45
CA TYR A 308 9.00 -2.08 10.11
C TYR A 308 10.46 -2.46 10.43
N GLY A 309 11.25 -1.55 11.01
CA GLY A 309 12.66 -1.81 11.35
C GLY A 309 13.54 -2.04 10.13
N LEU A 310 13.24 -1.40 8.99
CA LEU A 310 13.98 -1.56 7.75
C LEU A 310 15.22 -0.65 7.73
N GLU A 311 16.30 -1.15 7.10
CA GLU A 311 17.51 -0.35 6.86
C GLU A 311 17.25 0.63 5.71
N GLY A 312 17.00 1.91 6.01
CA GLY A 312 16.68 2.92 5.00
C GLY A 312 16.01 4.15 5.59
N GLY A 313 15.29 4.89 4.75
CA GLY A 313 14.46 6.02 5.17
C GLY A 313 15.20 7.28 5.62
N LYS A 314 16.53 7.30 5.58
CA LYS A 314 17.35 8.47 5.93
C LYS A 314 18.66 8.49 5.14
N MET A 315 19.22 9.70 5.00
CA MET A 315 20.56 9.91 4.43
C MET A 315 21.52 10.30 5.54
N ALA A 316 22.52 9.46 5.80
CA ALA A 316 23.56 9.73 6.78
C ALA A 316 24.87 9.04 6.36
N VAL A 317 26.01 9.58 6.83
CA VAL A 317 27.31 8.98 6.57
C VAL A 317 27.38 7.55 7.13
N GLY A 318 27.83 6.61 6.31
CA GLY A 318 27.93 5.18 6.68
C GLY A 318 26.66 4.35 6.42
N MET A 319 25.58 4.95 5.94
CA MET A 319 24.38 4.23 5.52
C MET A 319 24.43 3.81 4.05
N SER A 320 23.61 2.84 3.69
CA SER A 320 23.36 2.47 2.30
C SER A 320 22.93 3.68 1.48
N ALA A 321 23.46 3.80 0.27
CA ALA A 321 23.05 4.84 -0.67
C ALA A 321 21.74 4.43 -1.37
N ASP A 322 20.62 4.57 -0.66
CA ASP A 322 19.28 4.34 -1.13
C ASP A 322 18.60 5.68 -1.37
N LEU A 323 18.48 6.08 -2.63
CA LEU A 323 18.13 7.45 -3.03
C LEU A 323 17.11 7.44 -4.17
N VAL A 324 16.23 8.44 -4.17
CA VAL A 324 15.42 8.81 -5.33
C VAL A 324 15.75 10.24 -5.75
N LEU A 325 15.98 10.44 -7.05
CA LEU A 325 16.14 11.76 -7.67
C LEU A 325 14.96 12.00 -8.59
N PHE A 326 14.20 13.05 -8.32
CA PHE A 326 13.03 13.41 -9.12
C PHE A 326 12.94 14.90 -9.35
N HIS A 327 12.25 15.30 -10.44
CA HIS A 327 11.91 16.69 -10.71
C HIS A 327 10.47 16.95 -10.26
N PRO A 328 10.23 17.80 -9.26
CA PRO A 328 8.92 17.93 -8.64
C PRO A 328 7.87 18.60 -9.52
N GLU A 329 8.27 19.47 -10.45
CA GLU A 329 7.37 20.28 -11.29
C GLU A 329 7.22 19.73 -12.71
N GLU A 330 8.17 18.90 -13.17
CA GLU A 330 8.08 18.27 -14.49
C GLU A 330 6.90 17.29 -14.50
N THR A 331 6.15 17.29 -15.60
CA THR A 331 4.99 16.41 -15.77
C THR A 331 5.29 15.26 -16.73
N TRP A 332 4.55 14.18 -16.57
CA TRP A 332 4.58 13.02 -17.45
C TRP A 332 3.17 12.45 -17.63
N THR A 333 2.92 11.90 -18.81
CA THR A 333 1.65 11.23 -19.08
C THR A 333 1.73 9.76 -18.69
N VAL A 334 0.77 9.28 -17.91
CA VAL A 334 0.65 7.86 -17.54
C VAL A 334 0.22 7.05 -18.76
N SER A 335 1.17 6.57 -19.55
CA SER A 335 0.92 5.88 -20.83
C SER A 335 1.26 4.39 -20.79
N SER A 336 2.17 3.99 -19.89
CA SER A 336 2.61 2.60 -19.73
C SER A 336 3.21 2.36 -18.34
N PHE A 337 3.25 1.10 -17.95
CA PHE A 337 3.81 0.65 -16.68
C PHE A 337 4.91 -0.38 -16.90
N LEU A 338 5.87 -0.46 -15.95
CA LEU A 338 6.82 -1.57 -15.85
C LEU A 338 6.22 -2.76 -15.10
N SER A 339 5.19 -2.52 -14.28
CA SER A 339 4.34 -3.59 -13.76
C SER A 339 3.80 -4.43 -14.90
N LYS A 340 3.67 -5.74 -14.68
CA LYS A 340 3.06 -6.67 -15.63
C LYS A 340 1.58 -6.34 -15.88
N SER A 341 0.92 -5.74 -14.90
CA SER A 341 -0.47 -5.29 -14.97
C SER A 341 -0.58 -3.81 -15.31
N SER A 342 -1.76 -3.40 -15.77
CA SER A 342 -2.07 -2.01 -16.15
C SER A 342 -3.40 -1.50 -15.57
N ASN A 343 -3.91 -2.15 -14.53
CA ASN A 343 -5.16 -1.81 -13.87
C ASN A 343 -5.03 -0.54 -13.02
N SER A 344 -5.09 0.62 -13.67
CA SER A 344 -4.98 1.93 -13.04
C SER A 344 -6.05 2.90 -13.53
N PRO A 345 -6.74 3.62 -12.64
CA PRO A 345 -7.68 4.68 -13.03
C PRO A 345 -6.98 5.93 -13.55
N PHE A 346 -5.66 6.02 -13.38
CA PHE A 346 -4.87 7.20 -13.75
C PHE A 346 -4.28 7.12 -15.18
N MET A 347 -4.56 6.04 -15.92
CA MET A 347 -4.12 5.90 -17.29
C MET A 347 -4.56 7.09 -18.15
N GLY A 348 -3.62 7.71 -18.88
CA GLY A 348 -3.84 8.89 -19.71
C GLY A 348 -3.79 10.23 -18.97
N GLU A 349 -3.68 10.23 -17.64
CA GLU A 349 -3.54 11.47 -16.87
C GLU A 349 -2.12 12.03 -16.97
N GLU A 350 -2.01 13.36 -16.93
CA GLU A 350 -0.74 14.07 -16.78
C GLU A 350 -0.49 14.31 -15.30
N LEU A 351 0.63 13.82 -14.79
CA LEU A 351 1.00 13.87 -13.38
C LEU A 351 2.34 14.60 -13.19
N PRO A 352 2.51 15.42 -12.13
CA PRO A 352 3.78 16.03 -11.76
C PRO A 352 4.70 15.02 -11.08
N GLY A 353 5.99 15.34 -11.00
CA GLY A 353 6.94 14.55 -10.24
C GLY A 353 7.55 13.42 -11.06
N VAL A 354 8.54 13.75 -11.87
CA VAL A 354 9.23 12.79 -12.75
C VAL A 354 10.42 12.21 -12.02
N VAL A 355 10.44 10.90 -11.80
CA VAL A 355 11.61 10.18 -11.27
C VAL A 355 12.66 10.03 -12.36
N TYR A 356 13.87 10.55 -12.10
CA TYR A 356 15.02 10.44 -13.00
C TYR A 356 15.90 9.25 -12.67
N TYR A 357 16.19 9.06 -11.39
CA TYR A 357 17.04 7.97 -10.91
C TYR A 357 16.49 7.40 -9.62
N THR A 358 16.53 6.09 -9.54
CA THR A 358 16.45 5.37 -8.27
C THR A 358 17.73 4.61 -8.06
N ILE A 359 18.36 4.83 -6.92
CA ILE A 359 19.64 4.24 -6.53
C ILE A 359 19.39 3.39 -5.30
N CYS A 360 19.79 2.13 -5.32
CA CYS A 360 19.66 1.21 -4.21
C CYS A 360 20.98 0.50 -3.97
N GLY A 361 21.49 0.51 -2.73
CA GLY A 361 22.79 -0.03 -2.41
C GLY A 361 23.94 0.60 -3.22
N GLY A 362 23.81 1.88 -3.60
CA GLY A 362 24.79 2.59 -4.43
C GLY A 362 24.76 2.24 -5.92
N LYS A 363 23.78 1.44 -6.37
CA LYS A 363 23.62 1.07 -7.78
C LYS A 363 22.38 1.77 -8.35
N ILE A 364 22.47 2.26 -9.60
CA ILE A 364 21.31 2.76 -10.34
C ILE A 364 20.43 1.55 -10.69
N VAL A 365 19.23 1.52 -10.14
CA VAL A 365 18.23 0.45 -10.39
C VAL A 365 17.11 0.92 -11.32
N TYR A 366 16.95 2.22 -11.48
CA TYR A 366 16.12 2.85 -12.50
C TYR A 366 16.75 4.15 -12.96
N GLN A 367 16.70 4.38 -14.27
CA GLN A 367 17.07 5.62 -14.93
C GLN A 367 16.01 5.95 -15.98
N LYS A 368 15.47 7.17 -15.94
CA LYS A 368 14.57 7.68 -16.99
C LYS A 368 15.30 7.68 -18.32
N GLU A 369 14.72 7.05 -19.33
CA GLU A 369 15.24 7.11 -20.70
C GLU A 369 15.17 8.55 -21.21
N GLU A 370 16.28 9.07 -21.73
CA GLU A 370 16.27 10.31 -22.47
C GLU A 370 15.44 10.07 -23.75
N SER A 371 14.27 10.69 -23.80
CA SER A 371 13.58 10.79 -25.09
C SER A 371 14.55 11.45 -26.07
N SER A 372 14.89 10.74 -27.14
CA SER A 372 15.78 11.22 -28.21
C SER A 372 15.39 12.66 -28.55
N LEU A 373 16.13 13.62 -28.04
CA LEU A 373 16.03 15.02 -28.40
C LEU A 373 16.21 15.06 -29.91
N LYS A 374 15.16 15.38 -30.65
CA LYS A 374 15.28 15.73 -32.08
C LYS A 374 16.38 16.78 -32.14
N GLN A 375 17.53 16.43 -32.67
CA GLN A 375 18.58 17.37 -32.99
C GLN A 375 17.93 18.47 -33.84
N PRO A 376 18.08 19.76 -33.50
CA PRO A 376 17.58 20.80 -34.37
C PRO A 376 18.25 20.63 -35.73
N GLU A 377 17.43 20.45 -36.78
CA GLU A 377 17.90 20.46 -38.16
C GLU A 377 18.79 21.70 -38.34
N LYS A 378 20.09 21.49 -38.56
CA LYS A 378 20.98 22.53 -39.05
C LYS A 378 20.41 23.00 -40.38
N LYS A 379 19.67 24.09 -40.37
CA LYS A 379 19.37 24.82 -41.59
C LYS A 379 20.72 25.22 -42.20
N GLY A 380 21.05 24.53 -43.28
CA GLY A 380 22.21 24.86 -44.10
C GLY A 380 22.06 26.29 -44.65
N GLN A 381 23.15 26.98 -44.56
CA GLN A 381 23.37 28.22 -45.33
C GLN A 381 23.60 27.87 -46.80
#